data_f69ec3e1ef4214e5277cd70e8e0e67dd
#
_entry.id   f69ec3e1ef4214e5277cd70e8e0e67dd
#
_cell.length_a   1.000
_cell.length_b   1.000
_cell.length_c   1.000
_cell.angle_alpha   90.00
_cell.angle_beta   90.00
_cell.angle_gamma   90.00
#
_symmetry.space_group_name_H-M   'P 1'
#
loop_
_entity.id
_entity.type
_entity.pdbx_description
1 polymer ?
#
loop_
_entity_poly.entity_id
_entity_poly.type
_entity_poly.pdbx_seq_one_letter_code
_entity_poly.pdbx_strand_id
1 'polypeptide(L)'
;MFEKIKGKKLLILGATASEISIIRRAKEMGVYTIVTDNCTELRKSPAKYEADEYWNISWSDIDALEKVSRERGISGVTAGYSEFRIENTIKLCERLRLPCYCTWEQLEITRNKIRFKEECRKYGIPVIKDYYCIDDVDEYPVIVKPTDRAGSIGISIATNRQELEMAYQYAMNLSVTKQVLIERYIEDGDKFDVYYAVENGQITELSTCDTIMAKKNGREKVIQSAWMYPSRIVSVFRTDADAQIRKMISGLGIRYGCIFFSGFYNNKEGFAYFECGFRLEGAHQYKYVAQKGLYDFNDIFISHALLGDTSIVERVRNYINEELKCIVINVYAKQGIISEIKGLEQVEALPHCELVLQRSYIGQECSDEAAILIKPIQFEICAEKPEDLKFDVEMAYHYLKILDQDGNDMIFDRIDTDQIIWWWG
;
A
#
# COMPACT_ATOMS: atom_id res chain seq x y z
N MET A 1 -19.53 -21.58 -5.47
CA MET A 1 -18.76 -20.37 -5.83
C MET A 1 -17.35 -20.73 -6.31
N PHE A 2 -16.48 -21.30 -5.49
CA PHE A 2 -15.05 -21.49 -5.81
C PHE A 2 -14.69 -22.80 -6.53
N GLU A 3 -15.65 -23.61 -6.94
CA GLU A 3 -15.39 -24.91 -7.61
C GLU A 3 -14.52 -24.81 -8.88
N LYS A 4 -14.60 -23.67 -9.59
CA LYS A 4 -13.79 -23.44 -10.82
C LYS A 4 -12.29 -23.29 -10.55
N ILE A 5 -11.90 -22.94 -9.33
CA ILE A 5 -10.49 -22.66 -8.95
C ILE A 5 -9.96 -23.65 -7.91
N LYS A 6 -10.81 -24.49 -7.34
CA LYS A 6 -10.44 -25.48 -6.33
C LYS A 6 -9.34 -26.42 -6.82
N GLY A 7 -8.28 -26.53 -6.05
CA GLY A 7 -7.10 -27.35 -6.38
C GLY A 7 -6.19 -26.77 -7.45
N LYS A 8 -6.54 -25.64 -8.08
CA LYS A 8 -5.60 -24.93 -8.96
C LYS A 8 -4.40 -24.39 -8.16
N LYS A 9 -3.25 -24.27 -8.81
CA LYS A 9 -2.02 -23.82 -8.18
C LYS A 9 -1.74 -22.37 -8.49
N LEU A 10 -1.70 -21.53 -7.44
CA LEU A 10 -1.39 -20.11 -7.51
C LEU A 10 0.02 -19.86 -7.01
N LEU A 11 0.88 -19.32 -7.89
CA LEU A 11 2.20 -18.81 -7.52
C LEU A 11 2.11 -17.35 -7.11
N ILE A 12 2.59 -17.03 -5.91
CA ILE A 12 2.63 -15.67 -5.35
C ILE A 12 4.10 -15.23 -5.29
N LEU A 13 4.42 -14.12 -5.97
CA LEU A 13 5.77 -13.57 -5.99
C LEU A 13 6.02 -12.72 -4.74
N GLY A 14 6.86 -13.24 -3.87
CA GLY A 14 7.20 -12.66 -2.57
C GLY A 14 6.72 -13.52 -1.40
N ALA A 15 7.37 -13.38 -0.25
CA ALA A 15 7.06 -14.15 0.93
C ALA A 15 7.15 -13.33 2.23
N THR A 16 6.87 -12.03 2.17
CA THR A 16 6.81 -11.16 3.35
C THR A 16 5.47 -11.33 4.09
N ALA A 17 5.33 -10.68 5.23
CA ALA A 17 4.06 -10.67 5.97
C ALA A 17 2.87 -10.11 5.14
N SER A 18 3.14 -9.25 4.17
CA SER A 18 2.10 -8.66 3.32
C SER A 18 1.37 -9.69 2.45
N GLU A 19 2.06 -10.73 2.00
CA GLU A 19 1.47 -11.77 1.14
C GLU A 19 0.57 -12.74 1.91
N ILE A 20 0.60 -12.74 3.25
CA ILE A 20 -0.20 -13.66 4.09
C ILE A 20 -1.70 -13.51 3.81
N SER A 21 -2.19 -12.29 3.56
CA SER A 21 -3.60 -12.06 3.27
C SER A 21 -4.07 -12.79 2.01
N ILE A 22 -3.31 -12.69 0.92
CA ILE A 22 -3.63 -13.37 -0.35
C ILE A 22 -3.55 -14.90 -0.17
N ILE A 23 -2.56 -15.39 0.58
CA ILE A 23 -2.38 -16.83 0.83
C ILE A 23 -3.58 -17.38 1.60
N ARG A 24 -3.91 -16.77 2.74
CA ARG A 24 -5.04 -17.21 3.57
C ARG A 24 -6.34 -17.18 2.78
N ARG A 25 -6.59 -16.09 2.04
CA ARG A 25 -7.79 -15.99 1.22
C ARG A 25 -7.85 -17.04 0.11
N ALA A 26 -6.75 -17.28 -0.60
CA ALA A 26 -6.66 -18.31 -1.63
C ALA A 26 -6.92 -19.73 -1.05
N LYS A 27 -6.41 -20.03 0.13
CA LYS A 27 -6.67 -21.31 0.84
C LYS A 27 -8.13 -21.46 1.24
N GLU A 28 -8.79 -20.39 1.72
CA GLU A 28 -10.24 -20.39 1.98
C GLU A 28 -11.04 -20.71 0.72
N MET A 29 -10.56 -20.29 -0.44
CA MET A 29 -11.16 -20.57 -1.75
C MET A 29 -10.81 -21.98 -2.29
N GLY A 30 -10.02 -22.77 -1.54
CA GLY A 30 -9.58 -24.12 -1.93
C GLY A 30 -8.46 -24.16 -2.97
N VAL A 31 -7.73 -23.08 -3.13
CA VAL A 31 -6.58 -22.93 -4.03
C VAL A 31 -5.31 -23.45 -3.35
N TYR A 32 -4.47 -24.17 -4.08
CA TYR A 32 -3.14 -24.58 -3.63
C TYR A 32 -2.15 -23.42 -3.79
N THR A 33 -1.58 -22.97 -2.72
CA THR A 33 -0.75 -21.75 -2.67
C THR A 33 0.74 -22.07 -2.66
N ILE A 34 1.47 -21.36 -3.50
CA ILE A 34 2.94 -21.45 -3.59
C ILE A 34 3.51 -20.05 -3.50
N VAL A 35 4.50 -19.84 -2.63
CA VAL A 35 5.24 -18.56 -2.55
C VAL A 35 6.68 -18.73 -2.98
N THR A 36 7.28 -17.69 -3.54
CA THR A 36 8.68 -17.70 -3.94
C THR A 36 9.43 -16.50 -3.44
N ASP A 37 10.57 -16.75 -2.81
CA ASP A 37 11.52 -15.75 -2.32
C ASP A 37 12.86 -16.44 -2.06
N ASN A 38 13.98 -15.79 -2.41
CA ASN A 38 15.33 -16.37 -2.25
C ASN A 38 15.86 -16.31 -0.80
N CYS A 39 15.15 -15.68 0.13
CA CYS A 39 15.52 -15.68 1.54
C CYS A 39 15.30 -17.07 2.16
N THR A 40 16.35 -17.66 2.67
CA THR A 40 16.30 -18.99 3.30
C THR A 40 15.96 -18.93 4.80
N GLU A 41 16.07 -17.74 5.41
CA GLU A 41 15.68 -17.53 6.80
C GLU A 41 14.17 -17.31 6.89
N LEU A 42 13.43 -18.34 7.30
CA LEU A 42 11.97 -18.31 7.34
C LEU A 42 11.39 -17.16 8.17
N ARG A 43 12.05 -16.77 9.28
CA ARG A 43 11.61 -15.61 10.09
C ARG A 43 11.59 -14.29 9.32
N LYS A 44 12.37 -14.15 8.24
CA LYS A 44 12.39 -12.99 7.34
C LYS A 44 11.39 -13.11 6.20
N SER A 45 10.83 -14.32 6.02
CA SER A 45 9.87 -14.65 4.95
C SER A 45 8.66 -15.39 5.53
N PRO A 46 7.88 -14.75 6.44
CA PRO A 46 6.85 -15.42 7.22
C PRO A 46 5.72 -16.03 6.38
N ALA A 47 5.46 -15.53 5.18
CA ALA A 47 4.47 -16.11 4.29
C ALA A 47 4.81 -17.55 3.84
N LYS A 48 6.07 -17.98 3.96
CA LYS A 48 6.46 -19.37 3.71
C LYS A 48 5.87 -20.36 4.72
N TYR A 49 5.55 -19.91 5.93
CA TYR A 49 4.86 -20.75 6.92
C TYR A 49 3.37 -20.93 6.61
N GLU A 50 2.79 -19.96 5.90
CA GLU A 50 1.35 -19.95 5.61
C GLU A 50 0.98 -20.68 4.31
N ALA A 51 1.89 -20.68 3.33
CA ALA A 51 1.66 -21.31 2.03
C ALA A 51 1.72 -22.85 2.11
N ASP A 52 1.06 -23.52 1.16
CA ASP A 52 1.13 -25.00 1.05
C ASP A 52 2.51 -25.45 0.57
N GLU A 53 3.19 -24.62 -0.23
CA GLU A 53 4.53 -24.89 -0.75
C GLU A 53 5.32 -23.57 -0.86
N TYR A 54 6.64 -23.63 -0.75
CA TYR A 54 7.48 -22.47 -1.04
C TYR A 54 8.72 -22.86 -1.86
N TRP A 55 9.20 -21.91 -2.65
CA TRP A 55 10.44 -22.05 -3.42
C TRP A 55 11.47 -21.03 -2.95
N ASN A 56 12.72 -21.48 -2.76
CA ASN A 56 13.86 -20.61 -2.47
C ASN A 56 14.47 -20.06 -3.78
N ILE A 57 13.62 -19.49 -4.63
CA ILE A 57 13.98 -18.87 -5.91
C ILE A 57 13.63 -17.38 -5.80
N SER A 58 14.52 -16.51 -6.27
CA SER A 58 14.22 -15.09 -6.34
C SER A 58 12.98 -14.84 -7.21
N TRP A 59 12.05 -14.02 -6.75
CA TRP A 59 10.90 -13.60 -7.55
C TRP A 59 11.29 -12.82 -8.82
N SER A 60 12.57 -12.42 -8.97
CA SER A 60 13.12 -11.78 -10.17
C SER A 60 13.88 -12.74 -11.09
N ASP A 61 14.11 -13.98 -10.69
CA ASP A 61 14.73 -15.01 -11.54
C ASP A 61 13.66 -15.69 -12.41
N ILE A 62 13.31 -15.01 -13.49
CA ILE A 62 12.21 -15.42 -14.37
C ILE A 62 12.53 -16.74 -15.09
N ASP A 63 13.80 -17.02 -15.41
CA ASP A 63 14.17 -18.25 -16.11
C ASP A 63 13.99 -19.48 -15.20
N ALA A 64 14.46 -19.39 -13.96
CA ALA A 64 14.25 -20.45 -12.97
C ALA A 64 12.75 -20.62 -12.63
N LEU A 65 12.02 -19.51 -12.45
CA LEU A 65 10.59 -19.54 -12.16
C LEU A 65 9.77 -20.13 -13.31
N GLU A 66 10.06 -19.79 -14.57
CA GLU A 66 9.38 -20.38 -15.72
C GLU A 66 9.56 -21.90 -15.75
N LYS A 67 10.79 -22.37 -15.60
CA LYS A 67 11.10 -23.81 -15.62
C LYS A 67 10.30 -24.56 -14.55
N VAL A 68 10.43 -24.14 -13.29
CA VAL A 68 9.75 -24.82 -12.17
C VAL A 68 8.23 -24.68 -12.27
N SER A 69 7.72 -23.53 -12.74
CA SER A 69 6.28 -23.32 -12.93
C SER A 69 5.67 -24.28 -13.94
N ARG A 70 6.37 -24.55 -15.05
CA ARG A 70 5.93 -25.54 -16.05
C ARG A 70 5.96 -26.96 -15.49
N GLU A 71 7.02 -27.33 -14.78
CA GLU A 71 7.18 -28.66 -14.15
C GLU A 71 6.08 -28.91 -13.08
N ARG A 72 5.73 -27.87 -12.33
CA ARG A 72 4.73 -27.95 -11.24
C ARG A 72 3.29 -27.74 -11.71
N GLY A 73 3.08 -27.33 -12.95
CA GLY A 73 1.75 -27.07 -13.52
C GLY A 73 1.03 -25.91 -12.84
N ILE A 74 1.70 -24.74 -12.75
CA ILE A 74 1.11 -23.52 -12.18
C ILE A 74 -0.06 -23.05 -13.04
N SER A 75 -1.17 -22.69 -12.39
CA SER A 75 -2.42 -22.26 -13.04
C SER A 75 -2.58 -20.75 -13.10
N GLY A 76 -1.88 -20.00 -12.24
CA GLY A 76 -1.91 -18.54 -12.18
C GLY A 76 -0.73 -17.99 -11.40
N VAL A 77 -0.36 -16.74 -11.69
CA VAL A 77 0.69 -15.99 -10.99
C VAL A 77 0.13 -14.67 -10.53
N THR A 78 0.45 -14.26 -9.30
CA THR A 78 0.09 -12.94 -8.77
C THR A 78 1.22 -12.35 -7.93
N ALA A 79 1.19 -11.03 -7.77
CA ALA A 79 1.98 -10.31 -6.77
C ALA A 79 1.07 -9.33 -6.04
N GLY A 80 1.37 -9.08 -4.77
CA GLY A 80 0.50 -8.23 -3.96
C GLY A 80 0.88 -6.74 -4.04
N TYR A 81 1.93 -6.36 -3.32
CA TYR A 81 2.10 -5.00 -2.78
C TYR A 81 3.32 -4.24 -3.34
N SER A 82 3.95 -4.72 -4.40
CA SER A 82 5.20 -4.13 -4.92
C SER A 82 5.21 -4.05 -6.45
N GLU A 83 5.43 -2.85 -6.98
CA GLU A 83 5.55 -2.60 -8.43
C GLU A 83 6.64 -3.46 -9.08
N PHE A 84 7.77 -3.68 -8.39
CA PHE A 84 8.85 -4.54 -8.89
C PHE A 84 8.41 -6.00 -9.05
N ARG A 85 7.56 -6.49 -8.15
CA ARG A 85 7.01 -7.84 -8.25
C ARG A 85 5.94 -7.93 -9.34
N ILE A 86 5.14 -6.88 -9.54
CA ILE A 86 4.18 -6.82 -10.66
C ILE A 86 4.90 -6.85 -11.99
N GLU A 87 6.00 -6.11 -12.14
CA GLU A 87 6.86 -6.18 -13.32
C GLU A 87 7.28 -7.63 -13.63
N ASN A 88 7.74 -8.36 -12.61
CA ASN A 88 8.13 -9.75 -12.76
C ASN A 88 6.93 -10.70 -12.96
N THR A 89 5.75 -10.36 -12.42
CA THR A 89 4.51 -11.07 -12.71
C THR A 89 4.15 -10.95 -14.19
N ILE A 90 4.21 -9.76 -14.78
CA ILE A 90 3.97 -9.54 -16.22
C ILE A 90 4.92 -10.43 -17.04
N LYS A 91 6.25 -10.35 -16.78
CA LYS A 91 7.27 -11.17 -17.48
C LYS A 91 6.97 -12.67 -17.42
N LEU A 92 6.64 -13.15 -16.22
CA LEU A 92 6.39 -14.58 -16.01
C LEU A 92 5.08 -15.03 -16.64
N CYS A 93 4.00 -14.25 -16.52
CA CYS A 93 2.72 -14.52 -17.14
C CYS A 93 2.82 -14.57 -18.67
N GLU A 94 3.56 -13.64 -19.29
CA GLU A 94 3.82 -13.65 -20.74
C GLU A 94 4.49 -14.97 -21.19
N ARG A 95 5.54 -15.40 -20.47
CA ARG A 95 6.26 -16.63 -20.78
C ARG A 95 5.41 -17.89 -20.59
N LEU A 96 4.61 -17.92 -19.53
CA LEU A 96 3.73 -19.04 -19.21
C LEU A 96 2.41 -19.02 -19.99
N ARG A 97 2.08 -17.92 -20.67
CA ARG A 97 0.80 -17.63 -21.33
C ARG A 97 -0.38 -17.70 -20.35
N LEU A 98 -0.16 -17.11 -19.17
CA LEU A 98 -1.17 -17.00 -18.11
C LEU A 98 -1.76 -15.59 -18.10
N PRO A 99 -2.98 -15.42 -17.55
CA PRO A 99 -3.58 -14.11 -17.37
C PRO A 99 -2.71 -13.21 -16.49
N CYS A 100 -2.63 -11.92 -16.86
CA CYS A 100 -2.06 -10.87 -16.03
C CYS A 100 -2.99 -9.66 -16.05
N TYR A 101 -3.34 -9.13 -14.88
CA TYR A 101 -4.29 -8.02 -14.76
C TYR A 101 -3.70 -6.69 -15.25
N CYS A 102 -2.38 -6.57 -15.23
CA CYS A 102 -1.63 -5.35 -15.54
C CYS A 102 -0.81 -5.54 -16.81
N THR A 103 -0.80 -4.55 -17.70
CA THR A 103 0.08 -4.48 -18.86
C THR A 103 1.33 -3.64 -18.56
N TRP A 104 2.36 -3.76 -19.43
CA TRP A 104 3.56 -2.93 -19.34
C TRP A 104 3.26 -1.42 -19.36
N GLU A 105 2.40 -0.99 -20.24
CA GLU A 105 2.05 0.42 -20.39
C GLU A 105 1.32 0.94 -19.15
N GLN A 106 0.34 0.18 -18.64
CA GLN A 106 -0.36 0.52 -17.41
C GLN A 106 0.59 0.62 -16.23
N LEU A 107 1.52 -0.34 -16.08
CA LEU A 107 2.53 -0.30 -15.02
C LEU A 107 3.44 0.93 -15.14
N GLU A 108 3.92 1.23 -16.34
CA GLU A 108 4.81 2.39 -16.58
C GLU A 108 4.13 3.72 -16.29
N ILE A 109 2.86 3.87 -16.67
CA ILE A 109 2.10 5.09 -16.38
C ILE A 109 1.86 5.23 -14.87
N THR A 110 1.49 4.16 -14.19
CA THR A 110 1.10 4.23 -12.78
C THR A 110 2.27 4.30 -11.80
N ARG A 111 3.45 3.78 -12.17
CA ARG A 111 4.64 3.82 -11.30
C ARG A 111 5.55 5.03 -11.52
N ASN A 112 5.58 5.58 -12.73
CA ASN A 112 6.43 6.72 -13.05
C ASN A 112 5.69 8.03 -12.79
N LYS A 113 6.17 8.80 -11.82
CA LYS A 113 5.51 10.01 -11.35
C LYS A 113 5.32 11.07 -12.43
N ILE A 114 6.25 11.16 -13.40
CA ILE A 114 6.12 12.11 -14.53
C ILE A 114 5.02 11.65 -15.47
N ARG A 115 5.05 10.39 -15.91
CA ARG A 115 4.02 9.83 -16.81
C ARG A 115 2.64 9.85 -16.18
N PHE A 116 2.54 9.55 -14.90
CA PHE A 116 1.29 9.67 -14.14
C PHE A 116 0.71 11.08 -14.21
N LYS A 117 1.52 12.10 -13.94
CA LYS A 117 1.07 13.50 -14.00
C LYS A 117 0.69 13.95 -15.40
N GLU A 118 1.43 13.51 -16.41
CA GLU A 118 1.08 13.76 -17.83
C GLU A 118 -0.27 13.15 -18.15
N GLU A 119 -0.52 11.92 -17.68
CA GLU A 119 -1.80 11.26 -17.89
C GLU A 119 -2.94 11.95 -17.13
N CYS A 120 -2.73 12.34 -15.87
CA CYS A 120 -3.68 13.13 -15.09
C CYS A 120 -4.14 14.40 -15.82
N ARG A 121 -3.18 15.14 -16.40
CA ARG A 121 -3.47 16.38 -17.14
C ARG A 121 -4.39 16.15 -18.36
N LYS A 122 -4.26 15.01 -19.06
CA LYS A 122 -5.14 14.66 -20.20
C LYS A 122 -6.60 14.50 -19.78
N TYR A 123 -6.83 14.04 -18.55
CA TYR A 123 -8.18 13.83 -18.01
C TYR A 123 -8.67 14.96 -17.11
N GLY A 124 -7.91 16.06 -17.01
CA GLY A 124 -8.26 17.20 -16.16
C GLY A 124 -8.17 16.92 -14.67
N ILE A 125 -7.37 15.93 -14.26
CA ILE A 125 -7.08 15.63 -12.85
C ILE A 125 -6.01 16.60 -12.39
N PRO A 126 -6.25 17.40 -11.33
CA PRO A 126 -5.27 18.33 -10.79
C PRO A 126 -4.05 17.59 -10.22
N VAL A 127 -2.87 18.09 -10.52
CA VAL A 127 -1.61 17.56 -9.99
C VAL A 127 -0.81 18.65 -9.30
N ILE A 128 0.02 18.26 -8.35
CA ILE A 128 0.94 19.21 -7.70
C ILE A 128 1.81 19.87 -8.76
N LYS A 129 2.00 21.21 -8.69
CA LYS A 129 2.89 21.96 -9.58
C LYS A 129 4.28 21.35 -9.57
N ASP A 130 4.78 21.02 -10.73
CA ASP A 130 6.12 20.48 -10.94
C ASP A 130 6.98 21.44 -11.79
N TYR A 131 8.29 21.31 -11.64
CA TYR A 131 9.29 22.12 -12.30
C TYR A 131 10.15 21.22 -13.18
N TYR A 132 10.40 21.66 -14.40
CA TYR A 132 11.17 20.88 -15.36
C TYR A 132 12.65 20.81 -14.99
N CYS A 133 13.22 21.92 -14.48
CA CYS A 133 14.59 22.00 -14.01
C CYS A 133 14.73 22.90 -12.79
N ILE A 134 15.92 22.92 -12.20
CA ILE A 134 16.21 23.73 -11.02
C ILE A 134 16.01 25.24 -11.29
N ASP A 135 16.26 25.70 -12.52
CA ASP A 135 16.15 27.10 -12.89
C ASP A 135 14.73 27.62 -13.04
N ASP A 136 13.76 26.67 -13.21
CA ASP A 136 12.33 27.00 -13.32
C ASP A 136 11.67 27.21 -11.96
N VAL A 137 12.35 26.89 -10.86
CA VAL A 137 11.78 27.00 -9.51
C VAL A 137 11.60 28.46 -9.11
N ASP A 138 10.36 28.88 -9.00
CA ASP A 138 9.94 30.26 -8.72
C ASP A 138 9.39 30.47 -7.29
N GLU A 139 9.19 29.38 -6.52
CA GLU A 139 8.70 29.43 -5.15
C GLU A 139 9.30 28.31 -4.28
N TYR A 140 9.38 28.54 -2.99
CA TYR A 140 9.85 27.58 -1.98
C TYR A 140 8.84 27.49 -0.81
N PRO A 141 8.80 26.35 -0.07
CA PRO A 141 9.65 25.17 -0.23
C PRO A 141 9.25 24.28 -1.40
N VAL A 142 10.21 23.48 -1.88
CA VAL A 142 9.97 22.44 -2.90
C VAL A 142 10.39 21.07 -2.37
N ILE A 143 9.76 20.03 -2.89
CA ILE A 143 10.13 18.63 -2.63
C ILE A 143 10.85 18.06 -3.86
N VAL A 144 11.95 17.37 -3.62
CA VAL A 144 12.80 16.75 -4.64
C VAL A 144 12.79 15.25 -4.42
N LYS A 145 12.52 14.48 -5.47
CA LYS A 145 12.41 13.00 -5.36
C LYS A 145 12.85 12.29 -6.64
N PRO A 146 13.44 11.09 -6.54
CA PRO A 146 13.62 10.21 -7.69
C PRO A 146 12.25 9.79 -8.26
N THR A 147 12.16 9.65 -9.58
CA THR A 147 10.89 9.25 -10.23
C THR A 147 10.59 7.76 -10.10
N ASP A 148 11.62 6.96 -9.83
CA ASP A 148 11.65 5.49 -9.90
C ASP A 148 11.92 4.81 -8.53
N ARG A 149 11.73 5.53 -7.42
CA ARG A 149 11.85 4.99 -6.07
C ARG A 149 10.52 5.06 -5.33
N ALA A 150 10.30 4.08 -4.45
CA ALA A 150 9.14 3.99 -3.55
C ALA A 150 9.59 4.10 -2.08
N GLY A 151 8.63 4.23 -1.14
CA GLY A 151 8.90 4.24 0.29
C GLY A 151 9.69 5.45 0.77
N SER A 152 9.51 6.59 0.15
CA SER A 152 10.17 7.87 0.50
C SER A 152 11.70 7.89 0.34
N ILE A 153 12.29 6.92 -0.37
CA ILE A 153 13.73 6.87 -0.62
C ILE A 153 14.16 8.02 -1.53
N GLY A 154 15.13 8.83 -1.08
CA GLY A 154 15.70 9.93 -1.86
C GLY A 154 14.84 11.20 -1.89
N ILE A 155 13.80 11.29 -1.05
CA ILE A 155 13.00 12.51 -0.92
C ILE A 155 13.72 13.52 -0.02
N SER A 156 13.76 14.77 -0.47
CA SER A 156 14.26 15.91 0.30
C SER A 156 13.38 17.12 0.11
N ILE A 157 13.25 17.96 1.14
CA ILE A 157 12.59 19.26 1.08
C ILE A 157 13.68 20.32 1.04
N ALA A 158 13.55 21.26 0.12
CA ALA A 158 14.47 22.40 -0.04
C ALA A 158 13.72 23.72 0.15
N THR A 159 14.27 24.61 0.98
CA THR A 159 13.68 25.91 1.32
C THR A 159 14.38 27.06 0.57
N ASN A 160 15.46 26.77 -0.13
CA ASN A 160 16.24 27.71 -0.91
C ASN A 160 17.00 27.02 -2.04
N ARG A 161 17.60 27.80 -2.94
CA ARG A 161 18.33 27.30 -4.10
C ARG A 161 19.50 26.37 -3.75
N GLN A 162 20.26 26.67 -2.72
CA GLN A 162 21.41 25.85 -2.34
C GLN A 162 20.97 24.46 -1.85
N GLU A 163 19.93 24.41 -1.01
CA GLU A 163 19.35 23.15 -0.56
C GLU A 163 18.75 22.37 -1.73
N LEU A 164 18.12 23.04 -2.70
CA LEU A 164 17.57 22.42 -3.89
C LEU A 164 18.66 21.74 -4.73
N GLU A 165 19.80 22.38 -4.95
CA GLU A 165 20.92 21.79 -5.69
C GLU A 165 21.46 20.53 -4.99
N MET A 166 21.63 20.58 -3.66
CA MET A 166 22.05 19.40 -2.88
C MET A 166 21.01 18.27 -2.94
N ALA A 167 19.73 18.59 -2.75
CA ALA A 167 18.63 17.64 -2.81
C ALA A 167 18.53 16.99 -4.20
N TYR A 168 18.72 17.77 -5.26
CA TYR A 168 18.71 17.26 -6.63
C TYR A 168 19.82 16.25 -6.88
N GLN A 169 21.06 16.57 -6.48
CA GLN A 169 22.20 15.65 -6.62
C GLN A 169 21.99 14.38 -5.80
N TYR A 170 21.45 14.48 -4.59
CA TYR A 170 21.14 13.34 -3.75
C TYR A 170 20.09 12.41 -4.42
N ALA A 171 18.98 12.98 -4.89
CA ALA A 171 17.94 12.24 -5.59
C ALA A 171 18.46 11.60 -6.89
N MET A 172 19.27 12.34 -7.67
CA MET A 172 19.89 11.86 -8.90
C MET A 172 20.81 10.65 -8.66
N ASN A 173 21.57 10.66 -7.54
CA ASN A 173 22.46 9.55 -7.19
C ASN A 173 21.68 8.27 -6.86
N LEU A 174 20.51 8.42 -6.23
CA LEU A 174 19.66 7.29 -5.84
C LEU A 174 18.74 6.80 -6.96
N SER A 175 18.41 7.64 -7.95
CA SER A 175 17.61 7.24 -9.10
C SER A 175 18.36 6.25 -9.99
N VAL A 176 17.68 5.16 -10.37
CA VAL A 176 18.20 4.18 -11.34
C VAL A 176 18.16 4.74 -12.75
N THR A 177 17.07 5.39 -13.12
CA THR A 177 16.85 5.99 -14.45
C THR A 177 17.49 7.37 -14.59
N LYS A 178 18.11 7.88 -13.52
CA LYS A 178 18.68 9.23 -13.47
C LYS A 178 17.67 10.33 -13.80
N GLN A 179 16.44 10.13 -13.32
CA GLN A 179 15.37 11.12 -13.44
C GLN A 179 14.93 11.59 -12.05
N VAL A 180 14.80 12.89 -11.89
CA VAL A 180 14.41 13.56 -10.64
C VAL A 180 13.20 14.44 -10.92
N LEU A 181 12.25 14.43 -10.02
CA LEU A 181 11.07 15.29 -10.02
C LEU A 181 11.23 16.36 -8.94
N ILE A 182 11.01 17.61 -9.32
CA ILE A 182 10.93 18.76 -8.41
C ILE A 182 9.47 19.20 -8.38
N GLU A 183 8.88 19.31 -7.21
CA GLU A 183 7.48 19.74 -7.05
C GLU A 183 7.37 20.80 -5.95
N ARG A 184 6.34 21.64 -6.04
CA ARG A 184 5.94 22.48 -4.92
C ARG A 184 5.68 21.60 -3.70
N TYR A 185 6.23 21.97 -2.56
CA TYR A 185 5.91 21.29 -1.30
C TYR A 185 4.57 21.81 -0.75
N ILE A 186 3.67 20.91 -0.44
CA ILE A 186 2.38 21.25 0.16
C ILE A 186 2.54 21.27 1.68
N GLU A 187 2.53 22.46 2.26
CA GLU A 187 2.63 22.62 3.71
C GLU A 187 1.28 22.49 4.41
N ASP A 188 0.23 23.08 3.80
CA ASP A 188 -1.12 23.13 4.32
C ASP A 188 -2.03 22.28 3.45
N GLY A 189 -2.29 21.04 3.86
CA GLY A 189 -3.19 20.17 3.14
C GLY A 189 -3.33 18.81 3.81
N ASP A 190 -4.55 18.30 3.83
CA ASP A 190 -4.82 16.96 4.31
C ASP A 190 -4.38 15.96 3.24
N LYS A 191 -3.52 15.01 3.59
CA LYS A 191 -3.18 13.92 2.69
C LYS A 191 -4.38 13.00 2.54
N PHE A 192 -4.78 12.81 1.29
CA PHE A 192 -5.95 12.06 0.88
C PHE A 192 -5.58 10.93 -0.06
N ASP A 193 -6.15 9.75 0.18
CA ASP A 193 -6.02 8.61 -0.73
C ASP A 193 -7.41 8.06 -1.08
N VAL A 194 -7.58 7.64 -2.33
CA VAL A 194 -8.77 6.91 -2.78
C VAL A 194 -8.36 5.61 -3.44
N TYR A 195 -9.13 4.56 -3.18
CA TYR A 195 -8.86 3.21 -3.64
C TYR A 195 -10.05 2.65 -4.43
N TYR A 196 -9.78 2.15 -5.62
CA TYR A 196 -10.77 1.56 -6.50
C TYR A 196 -10.46 0.10 -6.81
N ALA A 197 -11.52 -0.67 -6.98
CA ALA A 197 -11.46 -1.94 -7.68
C ALA A 197 -12.04 -1.81 -9.07
N VAL A 198 -11.51 -2.58 -9.99
CA VAL A 198 -12.01 -2.70 -11.35
C VAL A 198 -12.29 -4.17 -11.66
N GLU A 199 -13.54 -4.46 -12.02
CA GLU A 199 -14.04 -5.79 -12.35
C GLU A 199 -14.69 -5.75 -13.72
N ASN A 200 -14.08 -6.40 -14.70
CA ASN A 200 -14.54 -6.37 -16.10
C ASN A 200 -14.80 -4.95 -16.64
N GLY A 201 -14.01 -3.97 -16.19
CA GLY A 201 -14.14 -2.55 -16.56
C GLY A 201 -15.15 -1.77 -15.71
N GLN A 202 -15.90 -2.40 -14.82
CA GLN A 202 -16.73 -1.72 -13.84
C GLN A 202 -15.87 -1.22 -12.69
N ILE A 203 -15.89 0.09 -12.42
CA ILE A 203 -15.09 0.76 -11.40
C ILE A 203 -15.91 0.94 -10.14
N THR A 204 -15.45 0.41 -9.02
CA THR A 204 -16.06 0.54 -7.69
C THR A 204 -15.10 1.27 -6.76
N GLU A 205 -15.53 2.36 -6.14
CA GLU A 205 -14.82 2.99 -5.02
C GLU A 205 -14.86 2.02 -3.83
N LEU A 206 -13.69 1.60 -3.35
CA LEU A 206 -13.56 0.71 -2.21
C LEU A 206 -13.48 1.50 -0.91
N SER A 207 -12.60 2.48 -0.88
CA SER A 207 -12.34 3.29 0.31
C SER A 207 -11.73 4.64 -0.06
N THR A 208 -11.93 5.60 0.83
CA THR A 208 -11.21 6.87 0.87
C THR A 208 -10.59 7.02 2.26
N CYS A 209 -9.44 7.62 2.37
CA CYS A 209 -8.86 7.89 3.68
C CYS A 209 -8.11 9.21 3.75
N ASP A 210 -8.01 9.70 4.96
CA ASP A 210 -7.06 10.74 5.34
C ASP A 210 -5.88 10.10 6.06
N THR A 211 -4.70 10.70 5.94
CA THR A 211 -3.48 10.13 6.53
C THR A 211 -2.95 10.98 7.66
N ILE A 212 -2.72 10.37 8.82
CA ILE A 212 -1.98 10.99 9.92
C ILE A 212 -0.48 10.77 9.68
N MET A 213 0.27 11.87 9.65
CA MET A 213 1.71 11.85 9.41
C MET A 213 2.49 11.88 10.72
N ALA A 214 3.53 11.07 10.85
CA ALA A 214 4.42 11.09 12.00
C ALA A 214 5.26 12.37 12.04
N LYS A 215 5.47 12.90 13.24
CA LYS A 215 6.36 14.03 13.49
C LYS A 215 7.66 13.55 14.15
N LYS A 216 8.82 13.95 13.64
CA LYS A 216 10.12 13.73 14.29
C LYS A 216 10.83 15.05 14.47
N ASN A 217 11.21 15.37 15.72
CA ASN A 217 11.92 16.60 16.07
C ASN A 217 11.18 17.89 15.63
N GLY A 218 9.83 17.90 15.72
CA GLY A 218 9.00 19.04 15.38
C GLY A 218 8.85 19.32 13.88
N ARG A 219 9.47 18.52 13.01
CA ARG A 219 9.27 18.56 11.56
C ARG A 219 8.38 17.40 11.14
N GLU A 220 7.36 17.68 10.34
CA GLU A 220 6.56 16.64 9.70
C GLU A 220 7.47 15.81 8.82
N LYS A 221 7.38 14.49 8.99
CA LYS A 221 8.08 13.54 8.11
C LYS A 221 7.10 12.96 7.11
N VAL A 222 7.63 12.50 6.01
CA VAL A 222 6.91 11.78 4.96
C VAL A 222 6.60 10.33 5.42
N ILE A 223 6.22 10.16 6.71
CA ILE A 223 5.95 8.87 7.34
C ILE A 223 4.49 8.82 7.72
N GLN A 224 3.77 7.86 7.19
CA GLN A 224 2.34 7.65 7.43
C GLN A 224 2.13 6.83 8.69
N SER A 225 1.75 7.46 9.80
CA SER A 225 1.48 6.79 11.08
C SER A 225 0.16 6.07 11.10
N ALA A 226 -0.88 6.66 10.50
CA ALA A 226 -2.20 6.03 10.42
C ALA A 226 -2.97 6.46 9.18
N TRP A 227 -3.94 5.63 8.78
CA TRP A 227 -4.98 5.93 7.81
C TRP A 227 -6.34 5.87 8.48
N MET A 228 -7.17 6.89 8.23
CA MET A 228 -8.49 7.09 8.80
C MET A 228 -9.54 6.91 7.70
N TYR A 229 -10.38 5.89 7.78
CA TYR A 229 -11.43 5.54 6.82
C TYR A 229 -12.83 5.70 7.41
N PRO A 230 -13.82 6.27 6.67
CA PRO A 230 -13.65 7.03 5.43
C PRO A 230 -13.00 8.38 5.66
N SER A 231 -12.49 9.00 4.59
CA SER A 231 -12.01 10.38 4.63
C SER A 231 -13.12 11.36 4.99
N ARG A 232 -12.79 12.41 5.74
CA ARG A 232 -13.69 13.53 6.06
C ARG A 232 -14.20 14.26 4.83
N ILE A 233 -13.39 14.28 3.77
CA ILE A 233 -13.68 15.02 2.54
C ILE A 233 -14.25 14.13 1.43
N VAL A 234 -14.73 12.92 1.75
CA VAL A 234 -15.24 11.96 0.76
C VAL A 234 -16.37 12.55 -0.11
N SER A 235 -17.25 13.36 0.48
CA SER A 235 -18.35 14.01 -0.26
C SER A 235 -17.84 15.03 -1.27
N VAL A 236 -16.83 15.82 -0.88
CA VAL A 236 -16.17 16.79 -1.79
C VAL A 236 -15.44 16.05 -2.90
N PHE A 237 -14.72 14.98 -2.55
CA PHE A 237 -14.03 14.13 -3.50
C PHE A 237 -14.98 13.57 -4.59
N ARG A 238 -16.11 12.99 -4.17
CA ARG A 238 -17.10 12.42 -5.08
C ARG A 238 -17.71 13.45 -6.03
N THR A 239 -17.81 14.71 -5.60
CA THR A 239 -18.32 15.80 -6.41
C THR A 239 -17.26 16.33 -7.39
N ASP A 240 -16.04 16.54 -6.93
CA ASP A 240 -15.07 17.39 -7.61
C ASP A 240 -14.03 16.59 -8.43
N ALA A 241 -13.70 15.34 -8.02
CA ALA A 241 -12.56 14.61 -8.56
C ALA A 241 -12.87 13.19 -9.07
N ASP A 242 -13.85 12.48 -8.50
CA ASP A 242 -14.12 11.06 -8.79
C ASP A 242 -14.37 10.78 -10.27
N ALA A 243 -15.16 11.65 -10.94
CA ALA A 243 -15.53 11.45 -12.33
C ALA A 243 -14.32 11.48 -13.29
N GLN A 244 -13.36 12.36 -13.06
CA GLN A 244 -12.14 12.48 -13.86
C GLN A 244 -11.22 11.28 -13.66
N ILE A 245 -11.09 10.82 -12.42
CA ILE A 245 -10.28 9.63 -12.08
C ILE A 245 -10.87 8.38 -12.73
N ARG A 246 -12.19 8.17 -12.67
CA ARG A 246 -12.88 7.06 -13.36
C ARG A 246 -12.68 7.10 -14.87
N LYS A 247 -12.72 8.30 -15.48
CA LYS A 247 -12.41 8.46 -16.91
C LYS A 247 -10.97 8.06 -17.23
N MET A 248 -9.98 8.44 -16.39
CA MET A 248 -8.60 8.04 -16.57
C MET A 248 -8.43 6.52 -16.44
N ILE A 249 -8.98 5.89 -15.40
CA ILE A 249 -8.94 4.42 -15.21
C ILE A 249 -9.50 3.71 -16.46
N SER A 250 -10.65 4.15 -16.96
CA SER A 250 -11.26 3.59 -18.17
C SER A 250 -10.41 3.85 -19.42
N GLY A 251 -9.85 5.05 -19.55
CA GLY A 251 -9.02 5.43 -20.70
C GLY A 251 -7.69 4.69 -20.77
N LEU A 252 -7.14 4.29 -19.61
CA LEU A 252 -5.98 3.41 -19.53
C LEU A 252 -6.30 1.94 -19.88
N GLY A 253 -7.56 1.62 -20.17
CA GLY A 253 -7.99 0.27 -20.50
C GLY A 253 -7.88 -0.70 -19.34
N ILE A 254 -7.88 -0.21 -18.10
CA ILE A 254 -7.85 -1.07 -16.90
C ILE A 254 -9.19 -1.78 -16.79
N ARG A 255 -9.16 -3.12 -16.82
CA ARG A 255 -10.36 -3.95 -16.75
C ARG A 255 -10.47 -4.77 -15.48
N TYR A 256 -9.36 -5.08 -14.84
CA TYR A 256 -9.29 -5.90 -13.61
C TYR A 256 -8.22 -5.35 -12.69
N GLY A 257 -8.35 -5.58 -11.39
CA GLY A 257 -7.38 -5.23 -10.37
C GLY A 257 -7.81 -4.08 -9.49
N CYS A 258 -6.87 -3.55 -8.73
CA CYS A 258 -7.09 -2.43 -7.82
C CYS A 258 -6.10 -1.30 -8.11
N ILE A 259 -6.57 -0.06 -8.02
CA ILE A 259 -5.76 1.13 -8.23
C ILE A 259 -6.08 2.18 -7.18
N PHE A 260 -5.05 2.82 -6.65
CA PHE A 260 -5.22 3.96 -5.73
C PHE A 260 -4.61 5.23 -6.32
N PHE A 261 -5.11 6.35 -5.84
CA PHE A 261 -4.59 7.69 -6.14
C PHE A 261 -4.32 8.39 -4.82
N SER A 262 -3.11 8.96 -4.71
CA SER A 262 -2.68 9.73 -3.54
C SER A 262 -2.53 11.20 -3.91
N GLY A 263 -3.05 12.06 -3.05
CA GLY A 263 -3.01 13.51 -3.25
C GLY A 263 -3.10 14.26 -1.93
N PHE A 264 -3.21 15.57 -2.06
CA PHE A 264 -3.52 16.48 -0.98
C PHE A 264 -4.80 17.24 -1.30
N TYR A 265 -5.50 17.65 -0.28
CA TYR A 265 -6.65 18.52 -0.39
C TYR A 265 -6.50 19.71 0.55
N ASN A 266 -6.80 20.89 0.07
CA ASN A 266 -7.06 22.05 0.91
C ASN A 266 -8.25 22.87 0.36
N ASN A 267 -8.92 23.60 1.23
CA ASN A 267 -10.15 24.35 0.89
C ASN A 267 -9.93 25.48 -0.14
N LYS A 268 -8.68 25.90 -0.39
CA LYS A 268 -8.37 27.02 -1.30
C LYS A 268 -8.09 26.52 -2.71
N GLU A 269 -7.34 25.43 -2.84
CA GLU A 269 -6.82 24.93 -4.12
C GLU A 269 -7.52 23.65 -4.59
N GLY A 270 -8.27 22.99 -3.69
CA GLY A 270 -8.90 21.70 -3.98
C GLY A 270 -7.93 20.53 -3.90
N PHE A 271 -8.17 19.51 -4.72
CA PHE A 271 -7.30 18.32 -4.80
C PHE A 271 -6.07 18.57 -5.66
N ALA A 272 -4.94 17.97 -5.29
CA ALA A 272 -3.73 17.92 -6.09
C ALA A 272 -3.05 16.55 -5.92
N TYR A 273 -3.08 15.72 -6.96
CA TYR A 273 -2.54 14.36 -6.92
C TYR A 273 -1.05 14.32 -7.25
N PHE A 274 -0.32 13.36 -6.65
CA PHE A 274 1.12 13.22 -6.84
C PHE A 274 1.60 11.80 -7.19
N GLU A 275 0.80 10.77 -6.92
CA GLU A 275 1.11 9.40 -7.30
C GLU A 275 -0.16 8.55 -7.40
N CYS A 276 -0.04 7.44 -8.10
CA CYS A 276 -0.98 6.33 -8.06
C CYS A 276 -0.22 5.01 -8.01
N GLY A 277 -0.94 3.92 -7.71
CA GLY A 277 -0.38 2.58 -7.81
C GLY A 277 -1.43 1.58 -8.26
N PHE A 278 -1.13 0.84 -9.31
CA PHE A 278 -2.02 -0.19 -9.84
C PHE A 278 -1.68 -1.55 -9.21
N ARG A 279 -2.03 -1.68 -7.95
CA ARG A 279 -1.73 -2.83 -7.07
C ARG A 279 -2.51 -2.78 -5.77
N LEU A 280 -2.31 -3.80 -4.94
CA LEU A 280 -2.75 -3.77 -3.55
C LEU A 280 -1.99 -2.70 -2.75
N GLU A 281 -2.70 -2.00 -1.90
CA GLU A 281 -2.14 -0.94 -1.06
C GLU A 281 -1.55 -1.50 0.25
N GLY A 282 -0.50 -0.87 0.73
CA GLY A 282 0.21 -1.28 1.96
C GLY A 282 -0.53 -1.02 3.27
N ALA A 283 -1.72 -0.40 3.20
CA ALA A 283 -2.61 -0.24 4.34
C ALA A 283 -3.32 -1.56 4.73
N HIS A 284 -3.45 -2.50 3.79
CA HIS A 284 -4.10 -3.81 4.01
C HIS A 284 -5.57 -3.74 4.45
N GLN A 285 -6.30 -2.70 4.08
CA GLN A 285 -7.68 -2.42 4.50
C GLN A 285 -8.75 -3.38 3.91
N TYR A 286 -8.36 -4.58 3.53
CA TYR A 286 -9.28 -5.55 2.91
C TYR A 286 -10.38 -6.04 3.87
N LYS A 287 -10.10 -6.06 5.18
CA LYS A 287 -11.09 -6.41 6.21
C LYS A 287 -12.13 -5.31 6.33
N TYR A 288 -11.71 -4.05 6.42
CA TYR A 288 -12.62 -2.90 6.41
C TYR A 288 -13.51 -2.90 5.18
N VAL A 289 -12.94 -3.07 3.98
CA VAL A 289 -13.69 -3.08 2.72
C VAL A 289 -14.73 -4.22 2.69
N ALA A 290 -14.37 -5.40 3.17
CA ALA A 290 -15.29 -6.53 3.28
C ALA A 290 -16.40 -6.27 4.31
N GLN A 291 -16.08 -5.74 5.48
CA GLN A 291 -17.05 -5.40 6.53
C GLN A 291 -17.98 -4.27 6.12
N LYS A 292 -17.49 -3.31 5.35
CA LYS A 292 -18.33 -2.27 4.74
C LYS A 292 -19.41 -2.85 3.82
N GLY A 293 -19.28 -4.10 3.41
CA GLY A 293 -20.27 -4.83 2.62
C GLY A 293 -19.89 -5.01 1.14
N LEU A 294 -18.66 -4.61 0.79
CA LEU A 294 -18.13 -4.85 -0.55
C LEU A 294 -17.63 -6.29 -0.69
N TYR A 295 -16.40 -6.51 -1.05
CA TYR A 295 -15.78 -7.83 -1.18
C TYR A 295 -14.35 -7.78 -0.65
N ASP A 296 -13.76 -8.94 -0.35
CA ASP A 296 -12.33 -9.01 -0.14
C ASP A 296 -11.62 -8.77 -1.48
N PHE A 297 -10.89 -7.67 -1.60
CA PHE A 297 -10.27 -7.32 -2.88
C PHE A 297 -9.15 -8.30 -3.29
N ASN A 298 -8.66 -9.17 -2.40
CA ASN A 298 -7.80 -10.28 -2.79
C ASN A 298 -8.50 -11.22 -3.76
N ASP A 299 -9.85 -11.33 -3.70
CA ASP A 299 -10.65 -12.17 -4.60
C ASP A 299 -10.46 -11.78 -6.07
N ILE A 300 -10.31 -10.47 -6.35
CA ILE A 300 -10.08 -9.97 -7.70
C ILE A 300 -8.78 -10.52 -8.26
N PHE A 301 -7.69 -10.44 -7.48
CA PHE A 301 -6.36 -10.88 -7.92
C PHE A 301 -6.29 -12.40 -8.05
N ILE A 302 -6.86 -13.15 -7.09
CA ILE A 302 -6.90 -14.61 -7.12
C ILE A 302 -7.75 -15.10 -8.29
N SER A 303 -8.97 -14.55 -8.45
CA SER A 303 -9.88 -14.92 -9.54
C SER A 303 -9.24 -14.66 -10.90
N HIS A 304 -8.75 -13.43 -11.12
CA HIS A 304 -8.15 -13.06 -12.39
C HIS A 304 -6.91 -13.90 -12.73
N ALA A 305 -6.01 -14.12 -11.76
CA ALA A 305 -4.81 -14.93 -11.99
C ALA A 305 -5.14 -16.37 -12.42
N LEU A 306 -6.23 -16.96 -11.91
CA LEU A 306 -6.61 -18.35 -12.15
C LEU A 306 -7.63 -18.57 -13.28
N LEU A 307 -8.41 -17.55 -13.63
CA LEU A 307 -9.50 -17.63 -14.61
C LEU A 307 -9.38 -16.66 -15.77
N GLY A 308 -8.60 -15.56 -15.63
CA GLY A 308 -8.58 -14.44 -16.56
C GLY A 308 -9.77 -13.50 -16.43
N ASP A 309 -10.61 -13.71 -15.43
CA ASP A 309 -11.80 -12.89 -15.13
C ASP A 309 -12.07 -12.81 -13.61
N THR A 310 -13.10 -12.08 -13.22
CA THR A 310 -13.54 -11.91 -11.83
C THR A 310 -14.92 -12.53 -11.58
N SER A 311 -15.31 -13.56 -12.35
CA SER A 311 -16.64 -14.16 -12.34
C SER A 311 -17.04 -14.83 -11.03
N ILE A 312 -16.09 -15.04 -10.12
CA ILE A 312 -16.31 -15.65 -8.81
C ILE A 312 -16.23 -14.64 -7.67
N VAL A 313 -16.04 -13.35 -7.98
CA VAL A 313 -16.00 -12.29 -6.96
C VAL A 313 -17.43 -11.88 -6.63
N GLU A 314 -17.79 -11.91 -5.37
CA GLU A 314 -19.13 -11.54 -4.90
C GLU A 314 -19.06 -10.55 -3.75
N ARG A 315 -20.05 -9.67 -3.70
CA ARG A 315 -20.18 -8.75 -2.56
C ARG A 315 -20.55 -9.52 -1.30
N VAL A 316 -19.95 -9.13 -0.18
CA VAL A 316 -20.20 -9.74 1.14
C VAL A 316 -21.63 -9.47 1.61
N ARG A 317 -22.17 -8.27 1.28
CA ARG A 317 -23.53 -7.85 1.66
C ARG A 317 -24.23 -7.15 0.50
N ASN A 318 -25.58 -7.13 0.56
CA ASN A 318 -26.40 -6.42 -0.41
C ASN A 318 -26.49 -4.90 -0.16
N TYR A 319 -25.91 -4.42 0.93
CA TYR A 319 -25.87 -3.00 1.31
C TYR A 319 -24.46 -2.62 1.75
N ILE A 320 -24.16 -1.32 1.67
CA ILE A 320 -22.90 -0.74 2.13
C ILE A 320 -23.14 -0.14 3.52
N ASN A 321 -22.31 -0.51 4.50
CA ASN A 321 -22.32 0.11 5.82
C ASN A 321 -21.52 1.42 5.78
N GLU A 322 -22.20 2.54 5.54
CA GLU A 322 -21.56 3.87 5.48
C GLU A 322 -21.18 4.42 6.86
N GLU A 323 -21.73 3.86 7.95
CA GLU A 323 -21.39 4.26 9.33
C GLU A 323 -20.08 3.62 9.81
N LEU A 324 -19.62 2.54 9.16
CA LEU A 324 -18.41 1.85 9.56
C LEU A 324 -17.17 2.74 9.32
N LYS A 325 -16.41 2.93 10.37
CA LYS A 325 -15.13 3.64 10.38
C LYS A 325 -14.00 2.65 10.62
N CYS A 326 -12.81 3.00 10.17
CA CYS A 326 -11.64 2.17 10.38
C CYS A 326 -10.41 3.05 10.60
N ILE A 327 -9.54 2.60 11.46
CA ILE A 327 -8.19 3.14 11.61
C ILE A 327 -7.17 2.02 11.37
N VAL A 328 -6.23 2.30 10.48
CA VAL A 328 -5.05 1.42 10.26
C VAL A 328 -3.84 2.12 10.82
N ILE A 329 -3.18 1.53 11.78
CA ILE A 329 -2.02 2.11 12.47
C ILE A 329 -0.74 1.38 12.08
N ASN A 330 0.26 2.15 11.70
CA ASN A 330 1.63 1.69 11.51
C ASN A 330 2.45 1.99 12.77
N VAL A 331 2.90 0.97 13.45
CA VAL A 331 3.82 1.12 14.58
C VAL A 331 5.24 1.09 14.04
N TYR A 332 5.97 2.20 14.17
CA TYR A 332 7.36 2.32 13.75
C TYR A 332 8.31 2.10 14.92
N ALA A 333 9.48 1.51 14.64
CA ALA A 333 10.53 1.33 15.63
C ALA A 333 11.57 2.45 15.59
N LYS A 334 12.07 2.83 16.77
CA LYS A 334 13.29 3.62 16.94
C LYS A 334 14.51 2.81 16.50
N GLN A 335 15.64 3.49 16.35
CA GLN A 335 16.94 2.84 16.14
C GLN A 335 17.27 1.87 17.29
N GLY A 336 17.78 0.70 16.94
CA GLY A 336 18.17 -0.34 17.88
C GLY A 336 17.91 -1.74 17.35
N ILE A 337 18.07 -2.74 18.20
CA ILE A 337 17.81 -4.14 17.88
C ILE A 337 16.57 -4.59 18.65
N ILE A 338 15.57 -5.09 17.94
CA ILE A 338 14.36 -5.65 18.57
C ILE A 338 14.73 -6.91 19.36
N SER A 339 14.61 -6.86 20.68
CA SER A 339 14.83 -8.01 21.55
C SER A 339 13.53 -8.71 21.93
N GLU A 340 12.42 -7.98 21.94
CA GLU A 340 11.13 -8.52 22.36
C GLU A 340 9.96 -7.79 21.68
N ILE A 341 8.93 -8.57 21.30
CA ILE A 341 7.62 -8.09 20.83
C ILE A 341 6.56 -8.79 21.66
N LYS A 342 5.74 -8.02 22.39
CA LYS A 342 4.68 -8.52 23.27
C LYS A 342 3.35 -7.87 22.97
N GLY A 343 2.28 -8.51 23.41
CA GLY A 343 0.93 -7.95 23.40
C GLY A 343 0.15 -8.15 22.11
N LEU A 344 0.68 -8.88 21.14
CA LEU A 344 -0.01 -9.12 19.86
C LEU A 344 -1.34 -9.84 20.05
N GLU A 345 -1.35 -10.94 20.82
CA GLU A 345 -2.58 -11.70 21.08
C GLU A 345 -3.64 -10.87 21.81
N GLN A 346 -3.20 -9.97 22.72
CA GLN A 346 -4.09 -9.07 23.42
C GLN A 346 -4.69 -8.02 22.47
N VAL A 347 -3.91 -7.53 21.50
CA VAL A 347 -4.39 -6.60 20.46
C VAL A 347 -5.36 -7.32 19.53
N GLU A 348 -5.03 -8.54 19.09
CA GLU A 348 -5.91 -9.37 18.25
C GLU A 348 -7.25 -9.69 18.95
N ALA A 349 -7.25 -9.79 20.28
CA ALA A 349 -8.44 -10.07 21.08
C ALA A 349 -9.31 -8.84 21.39
N LEU A 350 -8.93 -7.64 20.97
CA LEU A 350 -9.75 -6.43 21.14
C LEU A 350 -11.04 -6.55 20.33
N PRO A 351 -12.18 -6.02 20.83
CA PRO A 351 -13.50 -6.25 20.23
C PRO A 351 -13.62 -5.84 18.76
N HIS A 352 -12.90 -4.79 18.35
CA HIS A 352 -12.98 -4.23 17.00
C HIS A 352 -11.68 -4.39 16.21
N CYS A 353 -10.74 -5.20 16.70
CA CYS A 353 -9.50 -5.48 15.98
C CYS A 353 -9.76 -6.50 14.88
N GLU A 354 -9.49 -6.12 13.64
CA GLU A 354 -9.73 -6.94 12.45
C GLU A 354 -8.48 -7.60 11.91
N LEU A 355 -7.33 -6.96 12.14
CA LEU A 355 -6.05 -7.42 11.62
C LEU A 355 -4.91 -6.96 12.53
N VAL A 356 -4.00 -7.88 12.85
CA VAL A 356 -2.65 -7.57 13.34
C VAL A 356 -1.64 -8.19 12.39
N LEU A 357 -0.75 -7.38 11.86
CA LEU A 357 0.27 -7.81 10.92
C LEU A 357 1.66 -7.57 11.52
N GLN A 358 2.30 -8.63 11.97
CA GLN A 358 3.69 -8.59 12.40
C GLN A 358 4.61 -8.65 11.18
N ARG A 359 5.41 -7.60 10.99
CA ARG A 359 6.35 -7.46 9.86
C ARG A 359 7.80 -7.67 10.24
N SER A 360 8.12 -7.55 11.53
CA SER A 360 9.47 -7.67 12.07
C SER A 360 9.63 -8.88 12.97
N TYR A 361 10.86 -9.25 13.20
CA TYR A 361 11.23 -10.42 13.99
C TYR A 361 12.24 -10.03 15.08
N ILE A 362 12.36 -10.86 16.12
CA ILE A 362 13.35 -10.69 17.19
C ILE A 362 14.77 -10.80 16.61
N GLY A 363 15.62 -9.86 16.95
CA GLY A 363 16.98 -9.72 16.43
C GLY A 363 17.07 -8.85 15.17
N GLN A 364 15.97 -8.22 14.73
CA GLN A 364 16.00 -7.27 13.61
C GLN A 364 16.62 -5.95 14.06
N GLU A 365 17.60 -5.47 13.29
CA GLU A 365 18.17 -4.13 13.44
C GLU A 365 17.27 -3.10 12.78
N CYS A 366 16.97 -2.03 13.50
CA CYS A 366 16.17 -0.89 13.06
C CYS A 366 17.07 0.34 12.90
N SER A 367 16.99 0.99 11.75
CA SER A 367 17.73 2.22 11.42
C SER A 367 16.95 3.47 11.82
N ASP A 368 17.65 4.58 12.09
CA ASP A 368 17.05 5.90 12.29
C ASP A 368 16.86 6.69 11.00
N GLU A 369 17.31 6.18 9.87
CA GLU A 369 17.13 6.82 8.58
C GLU A 369 15.65 6.86 8.20
N ALA A 370 15.12 8.06 7.95
CA ALA A 370 13.69 8.28 7.69
C ALA A 370 13.13 7.49 6.51
N ALA A 371 13.98 7.23 5.51
CA ALA A 371 13.62 6.46 4.32
C ALA A 371 13.46 4.96 4.59
N ILE A 372 13.95 4.45 5.74
CA ILE A 372 14.07 3.02 6.04
C ILE A 372 13.51 2.71 7.43
N LEU A 373 12.62 3.55 7.96
CA LEU A 373 11.99 3.24 9.25
C LEU A 373 11.26 1.90 9.15
N ILE A 374 11.66 1.00 10.02
CA ILE A 374 11.04 -0.32 10.12
C ILE A 374 9.67 -0.18 10.76
N LYS A 375 8.66 -0.80 10.16
CA LYS A 375 7.30 -0.98 10.68
C LYS A 375 7.15 -2.38 11.28
N PRO A 376 7.49 -2.60 12.53
CA PRO A 376 7.36 -3.91 13.16
C PRO A 376 5.95 -4.46 13.10
N ILE A 377 4.96 -3.60 13.31
CA ILE A 377 3.57 -4.01 13.45
C ILE A 377 2.68 -3.01 12.71
N GLN A 378 1.63 -3.53 12.11
CA GLN A 378 0.47 -2.79 11.62
C GLN A 378 -0.77 -3.45 12.20
N PHE A 379 -1.75 -2.68 12.62
CA PHE A 379 -3.03 -3.20 13.05
C PHE A 379 -4.20 -2.37 12.54
N GLU A 380 -5.35 -3.01 12.36
CA GLU A 380 -6.59 -2.46 11.82
C GLU A 380 -7.71 -2.61 12.85
N ILE A 381 -8.38 -1.52 13.17
CA ILE A 381 -9.52 -1.46 14.09
C ILE A 381 -10.68 -0.84 13.34
N CYS A 382 -11.85 -1.51 13.36
CA CYS A 382 -13.07 -1.09 12.67
C CYS A 382 -14.26 -1.03 13.62
N ALA A 383 -14.91 0.13 13.73
CA ALA A 383 -16.14 0.31 14.53
C ALA A 383 -17.04 1.38 13.92
N GLU A 384 -18.31 1.40 14.31
CA GLU A 384 -19.24 2.46 13.90
C GLU A 384 -19.05 3.75 14.73
N LYS A 385 -18.66 3.62 15.99
CA LYS A 385 -18.49 4.75 16.92
C LYS A 385 -17.02 5.13 17.07
N PRO A 386 -16.68 6.41 16.94
CA PRO A 386 -15.31 6.88 17.15
C PRO A 386 -14.77 6.58 18.57
N GLU A 387 -15.64 6.56 19.58
CA GLU A 387 -15.25 6.24 20.96
C GLU A 387 -14.74 4.81 21.11
N ASP A 388 -15.35 3.85 20.41
CA ASP A 388 -14.93 2.46 20.42
C ASP A 388 -13.57 2.31 19.73
N LEU A 389 -13.35 3.02 18.60
CA LEU A 389 -12.05 3.08 17.93
C LEU A 389 -10.96 3.65 18.85
N LYS A 390 -11.25 4.80 19.49
CA LYS A 390 -10.32 5.43 20.42
C LYS A 390 -9.93 4.49 21.54
N PHE A 391 -10.92 3.87 22.19
CA PHE A 391 -10.69 2.94 23.29
C PHE A 391 -9.79 1.78 22.86
N ASP A 392 -10.10 1.12 21.76
CA ASP A 392 -9.32 -0.04 21.29
C ASP A 392 -7.91 0.35 20.84
N VAL A 393 -7.71 1.54 20.25
CA VAL A 393 -6.36 2.05 19.91
C VAL A 393 -5.55 2.32 21.19
N GLU A 394 -6.14 2.91 22.23
CA GLU A 394 -5.49 3.12 23.51
C GLU A 394 -5.09 1.79 24.17
N MET A 395 -5.99 0.81 24.15
CA MET A 395 -5.73 -0.54 24.66
C MET A 395 -4.66 -1.26 23.85
N ALA A 396 -4.65 -1.11 22.52
CA ALA A 396 -3.60 -1.66 21.67
C ALA A 396 -2.22 -1.09 22.05
N TYR A 397 -2.10 0.22 22.24
CA TYR A 397 -0.85 0.84 22.69
C TYR A 397 -0.48 0.49 24.15
N HIS A 398 -1.46 0.18 24.99
CA HIS A 398 -1.21 -0.30 26.34
C HIS A 398 -0.57 -1.70 26.34
N TYR A 399 -1.11 -2.62 25.55
CA TYR A 399 -0.65 -4.00 25.50
C TYR A 399 0.64 -4.15 24.69
N LEU A 400 0.74 -3.44 23.56
CA LEU A 400 1.84 -3.60 22.63
C LEU A 400 3.15 -3.07 23.22
N LYS A 401 4.17 -3.92 23.23
CA LYS A 401 5.55 -3.58 23.62
C LYS A 401 6.51 -4.08 22.56
N ILE A 402 7.39 -3.19 22.12
CA ILE A 402 8.54 -3.50 21.29
C ILE A 402 9.75 -3.02 22.05
N LEU A 403 10.58 -3.93 22.55
CA LEU A 403 11.67 -3.60 23.45
C LEU A 403 13.04 -3.88 22.80
N ASP A 404 14.02 -3.04 23.15
CA ASP A 404 15.42 -3.28 22.84
C ASP A 404 16.08 -4.24 23.86
N GLN A 405 17.38 -4.46 23.73
CA GLN A 405 18.14 -5.34 24.60
C GLN A 405 18.24 -4.84 26.06
N ASP A 406 18.07 -3.55 26.27
CA ASP A 406 18.10 -2.90 27.57
C ASP A 406 16.69 -2.76 28.18
N GLY A 407 15.66 -3.24 27.49
CA GLY A 407 14.27 -3.18 27.93
C GLY A 407 13.59 -1.83 27.66
N ASN A 408 14.19 -0.95 26.87
CA ASN A 408 13.59 0.32 26.53
C ASN A 408 12.52 0.16 25.43
N ASP A 409 11.47 0.98 25.50
CA ASP A 409 10.41 1.02 24.49
C ASP A 409 10.92 1.60 23.16
N MET A 410 10.90 0.78 22.14
CA MET A 410 11.31 1.13 20.77
C MET A 410 10.19 1.76 19.93
N ILE A 411 8.96 1.86 20.42
CA ILE A 411 7.89 2.49 19.64
C ILE A 411 8.24 3.96 19.40
N PHE A 412 8.31 4.32 18.11
CA PHE A 412 8.80 5.62 17.67
C PHE A 412 7.79 6.74 17.92
N ASP A 413 6.52 6.48 17.59
CA ASP A 413 5.44 7.46 17.63
C ASP A 413 4.13 6.75 17.99
N ARG A 414 3.29 7.44 18.74
CA ARG A 414 1.91 7.05 19.02
C ARG A 414 1.04 8.20 18.58
N ILE A 415 0.01 7.91 17.80
CA ILE A 415 -0.94 8.94 17.40
C ILE A 415 -1.64 9.52 18.65
N ASP A 416 -1.99 10.79 18.58
CA ASP A 416 -2.90 11.39 19.55
C ASP A 416 -4.31 10.82 19.33
N THR A 417 -4.78 10.00 20.27
CA THR A 417 -6.05 9.29 20.15
C THR A 417 -7.27 10.22 20.25
N ASP A 418 -7.12 11.43 20.81
CA ASP A 418 -8.20 12.44 20.80
C ASP A 418 -8.53 12.90 19.38
N GLN A 419 -7.57 12.82 18.45
CA GLN A 419 -7.82 13.10 17.03
C GLN A 419 -8.88 12.18 16.45
N ILE A 420 -9.03 10.93 16.92
CA ILE A 420 -10.04 9.98 16.44
C ILE A 420 -11.45 10.52 16.64
N ILE A 421 -11.73 11.06 17.83
CA ILE A 421 -13.03 11.67 18.13
C ILE A 421 -13.26 12.91 17.28
N TRP A 422 -12.27 13.79 17.20
CA TRP A 422 -12.37 15.01 16.39
C TRP A 422 -12.54 14.73 14.90
N TRP A 423 -12.03 13.60 14.41
CA TRP A 423 -12.06 13.25 12.97
C TRP A 423 -13.47 12.98 12.48
N TRP A 424 -14.30 12.34 13.30
CA TRP A 424 -15.66 11.91 12.91
C TRP A 424 -16.75 12.42 13.85
N GLY A 425 -16.42 13.26 14.81
CA GLY A 425 -17.32 13.84 15.80
C GLY A 425 -18.15 15.03 15.30
#